data_f5c6a2e71aed7af1fafb9df35497c7d6
#
_entry.id   f5c6a2e71aed7af1fafb9df35497c7d6
#
_cell.length_a   1.000
_cell.length_b   1.000
_cell.length_c   1.000
_cell.angle_alpha   90.00
_cell.angle_beta   90.00
_cell.angle_gamma   90.00
#
_symmetry.space_group_name_H-M   'P 1'
#
loop_
_entity.id
_entity.type
_entity.pdbx_description
1 polymer ?
#
loop_
_entity_poly.entity_id
_entity_poly.type
_entity_poly.pdbx_seq_one_letter_code
_entity_poly.pdbx_strand_id
1 'polypeptide(L)'
;MQRYSLRNQEKLPVTLRRLLVITPLLALAACDNQPQETISTPLPEQTPVAYEIPPQQASAFAAEVGLTAYTSMSMATQTAQELDSRLQSFLYHPNPMTHKEVQQAWRSAYSAFLRSLVFSRLPMSDPPDWHKQGIDYRQTLTLLDSWPIEGGYIDHVPGYPFSGIVNDLTLELNEETLLNQHGFSDPSYASLGFHAYEFMLWGADGKRSPEDFFPQENTAPVVIATEGGSTATGEANSAITTSGDGDNASVSTPDVQNHNRRRQYIQLVSEQLQKHLHRLQRRWEPSNGYYAGLVQRSEPLQVLAATMSATQKILSDELLNRRVSADSSEFSHSSEEDVRALVHGLRDIWLPSAAQPDEEAGSGDSAAEAGIARLLPGTEKDALLAAWQEKFTQIDTALDQWQAQQGAEPARQQVREHLIGLMQVLQRSAAALNIPLRTED
;
A
#
# COMPACT_ATOMS: atom_id res chain seq x y z
N MET A 1 -24.41 38.12 25.36
CA MET A 1 -23.48 39.17 25.87
C MET A 1 -22.09 38.56 25.72
N GLN A 2 -21.23 38.98 24.91
CA GLN A 2 -20.58 40.18 24.49
C GLN A 2 -19.96 40.03 23.09
N ARG A 3 -20.14 41.04 22.27
CA ARG A 3 -19.52 41.23 20.95
C ARG A 3 -18.14 41.88 21.15
N TYR A 4 -17.15 41.53 20.34
CA TYR A 4 -16.04 42.40 19.92
C TYR A 4 -15.72 42.03 18.44
N SER A 5 -16.01 42.82 17.56
CA SER A 5 -15.61 44.12 16.97
C SER A 5 -14.31 44.09 16.17
N LEU A 6 -14.53 44.34 14.86
CA LEU A 6 -13.60 44.59 13.77
C LEU A 6 -12.70 45.84 14.00
N ARG A 7 -11.46 45.80 13.52
CA ARG A 7 -10.67 46.91 12.92
C ARG A 7 -9.21 46.44 12.78
N ASN A 8 -8.44 46.68 11.76
CA ASN A 8 -8.28 47.79 10.84
C ASN A 8 -7.48 47.32 9.62
N GLN A 9 -7.89 47.78 8.43
CA GLN A 9 -7.04 47.84 7.24
C GLN A 9 -6.13 49.06 7.29
N GLU A 10 -4.85 48.91 7.01
CA GLU A 10 -4.03 50.02 6.61
C GLU A 10 -3.45 49.79 5.20
N LYS A 11 -3.81 50.74 4.33
CA LYS A 11 -3.29 50.92 2.98
C LYS A 11 -2.00 51.76 3.07
N LEU A 12 -0.97 51.39 2.32
CA LEU A 12 0.17 52.24 2.03
C LEU A 12 0.31 52.50 0.51
N PRO A 13 0.74 53.70 0.09
CA PRO A 13 0.56 54.20 -1.27
C PRO A 13 1.78 53.96 -2.17
N VAL A 14 1.46 53.89 -3.46
CA VAL A 14 2.37 53.88 -4.60
C VAL A 14 3.03 55.25 -4.76
N THR A 15 4.36 55.35 -4.86
CA THR A 15 5.08 56.50 -5.40
C THR A 15 5.99 56.08 -6.54
N LEU A 16 5.65 56.62 -7.70
CA LEU A 16 6.33 56.61 -8.97
C LEU A 16 7.57 57.54 -8.92
N ARG A 17 8.75 57.07 -9.32
CA ARG A 17 9.88 57.94 -9.64
C ARG A 17 10.53 57.50 -10.95
N ARG A 18 10.24 58.30 -11.99
CA ARG A 18 10.98 58.31 -13.26
C ARG A 18 12.32 59.03 -13.06
N LEU A 19 13.41 58.42 -13.54
CA LEU A 19 14.67 59.14 -13.76
C LEU A 19 15.05 58.98 -15.25
N LEU A 20 15.04 60.08 -15.93
CA LEU A 20 15.64 60.32 -17.25
C LEU A 20 17.16 60.43 -17.10
N VAL A 21 17.93 59.71 -17.90
CA VAL A 21 19.35 60.00 -18.11
C VAL A 21 19.61 60.15 -19.60
N ILE A 22 20.09 61.34 -19.93
CA ILE A 22 20.43 61.80 -21.28
C ILE A 22 21.88 61.36 -21.55
N THR A 23 22.12 60.69 -22.69
CA THR A 23 23.46 60.41 -23.23
C THR A 23 23.90 61.47 -24.24
N PRO A 24 25.17 61.92 -24.24
CA PRO A 24 25.69 62.68 -25.38
C PRO A 24 26.39 61.75 -26.39
N LEU A 25 26.12 62.04 -27.66
CA LEU A 25 26.79 61.54 -28.84
C LEU A 25 28.22 62.05 -28.94
N LEU A 26 29.20 61.17 -29.16
CA LEU A 26 30.50 61.53 -29.72
C LEU A 26 30.75 60.65 -30.95
N ALA A 27 30.78 61.29 -32.11
CA ALA A 27 31.21 60.74 -33.38
C ALA A 27 32.73 60.80 -33.51
N LEU A 28 33.36 59.70 -33.84
CA LEU A 28 34.69 59.65 -34.38
C LEU A 28 34.72 58.70 -35.58
N ALA A 29 35.02 59.28 -36.73
CA ALA A 29 35.22 58.57 -37.98
C ALA A 29 36.63 57.99 -38.02
N ALA A 30 36.76 56.70 -38.41
CA ALA A 30 38.05 56.14 -38.88
C ALA A 30 37.75 54.95 -39.82
N CYS A 31 38.13 55.12 -41.02
CA CYS A 31 38.54 54.29 -42.14
C CYS A 31 38.35 52.75 -42.10
N ASP A 32 37.54 52.33 -42.97
CA ASP A 32 37.60 51.26 -43.99
C ASP A 32 38.73 50.25 -43.89
N ASN A 33 38.39 49.02 -43.49
CA ASN A 33 39.00 47.77 -43.96
C ASN A 33 37.97 46.66 -43.69
N GLN A 34 37.12 46.34 -44.69
CA GLN A 34 36.18 45.24 -44.63
C GLN A 34 36.86 43.92 -44.89
N PRO A 35 36.85 42.97 -43.92
CA PRO A 35 36.92 41.57 -44.29
C PRO A 35 35.53 41.13 -44.81
N GLN A 36 35.52 40.46 -45.95
CA GLN A 36 34.33 39.82 -46.52
C GLN A 36 33.71 38.90 -45.44
N GLU A 37 32.60 39.32 -44.88
CA GLU A 37 31.72 38.41 -44.10
C GLU A 37 31.16 37.38 -45.08
N THR A 38 31.68 36.13 -44.97
CA THR A 38 30.97 34.97 -45.44
C THR A 38 29.69 34.88 -44.64
N ILE A 39 28.54 35.18 -45.27
CA ILE A 39 27.21 34.91 -44.75
C ILE A 39 27.11 33.37 -44.64
N SER A 40 27.51 32.81 -43.48
CA SER A 40 27.06 31.47 -43.12
C SER A 40 25.58 31.58 -42.79
N THR A 41 24.73 31.17 -43.69
CA THR A 41 23.32 30.92 -43.41
C THR A 41 23.28 29.99 -42.19
N PRO A 42 22.66 30.40 -41.06
CA PRO A 42 22.50 29.46 -39.95
C PRO A 42 21.72 28.25 -40.50
N LEU A 43 22.28 27.06 -40.34
CA LEU A 43 21.49 25.83 -40.50
C LEU A 43 20.23 26.01 -39.65
N PRO A 44 19.03 25.70 -40.19
CA PRO A 44 17.82 25.73 -39.39
C PRO A 44 18.09 24.83 -38.16
N GLU A 45 17.98 25.43 -37.00
CA GLU A 45 18.03 24.71 -35.71
C GLU A 45 16.91 23.69 -35.80
N GLN A 46 17.28 22.43 -36.06
CA GLN A 46 16.32 21.33 -36.07
C GLN A 46 15.87 21.22 -34.60
N THR A 47 14.72 21.78 -34.31
CA THR A 47 13.99 21.47 -33.07
C THR A 47 13.91 19.94 -33.03
N PRO A 48 14.45 19.29 -32.00
CA PRO A 48 14.35 17.82 -31.90
C PRO A 48 12.88 17.47 -31.99
N VAL A 49 12.54 16.67 -33.01
CA VAL A 49 11.17 16.15 -33.12
C VAL A 49 10.93 15.32 -31.87
N ALA A 50 9.99 15.76 -31.04
CA ALA A 50 9.61 15.03 -29.85
C ALA A 50 9.20 13.60 -30.27
N TYR A 51 9.69 12.60 -29.57
CA TYR A 51 9.28 11.22 -29.83
C TYR A 51 7.77 11.06 -29.60
N GLU A 52 7.07 10.49 -30.57
CA GLU A 52 5.67 10.13 -30.44
C GLU A 52 5.54 8.61 -30.31
N ILE A 53 4.88 8.18 -29.25
CA ILE A 53 4.62 6.75 -29.01
C ILE A 53 3.64 6.27 -30.10
N PRO A 54 3.97 5.20 -30.85
CA PRO A 54 3.04 4.64 -31.82
C PRO A 54 1.71 4.25 -31.19
N PRO A 55 0.54 4.65 -31.74
CA PRO A 55 -0.77 4.41 -31.14
C PRO A 55 -1.04 2.94 -30.81
N GLN A 56 -0.56 2.02 -31.64
CA GLN A 56 -0.71 0.58 -31.41
C GLN A 56 0.06 0.11 -30.17
N GLN A 57 1.25 0.65 -29.93
CA GLN A 57 2.07 0.32 -28.76
C GLN A 57 1.43 0.88 -27.48
N ALA A 58 0.92 2.12 -27.53
CA ALA A 58 0.20 2.72 -26.41
C ALA A 58 -1.08 1.93 -26.07
N SER A 59 -1.85 1.52 -27.09
CA SER A 59 -3.06 0.71 -26.91
C SER A 59 -2.76 -0.67 -26.33
N ALA A 60 -1.70 -1.32 -26.80
CA ALA A 60 -1.27 -2.62 -26.27
C ALA A 60 -0.82 -2.50 -24.81
N PHE A 61 -0.09 -1.45 -24.45
CA PHE A 61 0.29 -1.19 -23.05
C PHE A 61 -0.94 -0.94 -22.17
N ALA A 62 -1.91 -0.15 -22.62
CA ALA A 62 -3.14 0.10 -21.85
C ALA A 62 -3.93 -1.20 -21.60
N ALA A 63 -4.03 -2.07 -22.60
CA ALA A 63 -4.66 -3.39 -22.45
C ALA A 63 -3.90 -4.27 -21.45
N GLU A 64 -2.56 -4.27 -21.51
CA GLU A 64 -1.68 -5.00 -20.58
C GLU A 64 -1.85 -4.51 -19.15
N VAL A 65 -1.96 -3.20 -18.89
CA VAL A 65 -2.26 -2.63 -17.56
C VAL A 65 -3.58 -3.16 -17.01
N GLY A 66 -4.64 -3.18 -17.84
CA GLY A 66 -5.95 -3.69 -17.42
C GLY A 66 -5.91 -5.19 -17.06
N LEU A 67 -5.21 -5.98 -17.87
CA LEU A 67 -5.05 -7.42 -17.61
C LEU A 67 -4.21 -7.69 -16.35
N THR A 68 -3.10 -6.99 -16.18
CA THR A 68 -2.23 -7.10 -15.01
C THR A 68 -2.97 -6.72 -13.73
N ALA A 69 -3.80 -5.66 -13.79
CA ALA A 69 -4.65 -5.26 -12.67
C ALA A 69 -5.62 -6.37 -12.25
N TYR A 70 -6.33 -6.96 -13.22
CA TYR A 70 -7.25 -8.05 -12.92
C TYR A 70 -6.54 -9.30 -12.38
N THR A 71 -5.42 -9.68 -12.99
CA THR A 71 -4.62 -10.84 -12.56
C THR A 71 -4.08 -10.65 -11.14
N SER A 72 -3.53 -9.47 -10.82
CA SER A 72 -3.01 -9.17 -9.48
C SER A 72 -4.12 -9.17 -8.42
N MET A 73 -5.28 -8.57 -8.71
CA MET A 73 -6.44 -8.59 -7.80
C MET A 73 -7.02 -10.01 -7.63
N SER A 74 -7.00 -10.80 -8.71
CA SER A 74 -7.43 -12.21 -8.65
C SER A 74 -6.50 -13.04 -7.77
N MET A 75 -5.20 -12.84 -7.88
CA MET A 75 -4.21 -13.49 -7.01
C MET A 75 -4.41 -13.11 -5.54
N ALA A 76 -4.64 -11.82 -5.24
CA ALA A 76 -4.93 -11.36 -3.88
C ALA A 76 -6.19 -12.02 -3.31
N THR A 77 -7.25 -12.16 -4.12
CA THR A 77 -8.48 -12.84 -3.72
C THR A 77 -8.27 -14.34 -3.49
N GLN A 78 -7.54 -15.00 -4.38
CA GLN A 78 -7.24 -16.43 -4.28
C GLN A 78 -6.37 -16.75 -3.05
N THR A 79 -5.34 -15.96 -2.80
CA THR A 79 -4.47 -16.16 -1.62
C THR A 79 -5.21 -15.86 -0.31
N ALA A 80 -6.19 -14.95 -0.30
CA ALA A 80 -7.06 -14.74 0.86
C ALA A 80 -8.02 -15.93 1.10
N GLN A 81 -8.49 -16.60 0.06
CA GLN A 81 -9.26 -17.84 0.18
C GLN A 81 -8.40 -18.98 0.75
N GLU A 82 -7.14 -19.09 0.33
CA GLU A 82 -6.20 -20.06 0.93
C GLU A 82 -5.91 -19.71 2.40
N LEU A 83 -5.74 -18.42 2.75
CA LEU A 83 -5.61 -17.97 4.13
C LEU A 83 -6.81 -18.42 4.99
N ASP A 84 -8.04 -18.24 4.49
CA ASP A 84 -9.23 -18.70 5.20
C ASP A 84 -9.23 -20.22 5.37
N SER A 85 -8.87 -20.97 4.34
CA SER A 85 -8.77 -22.43 4.42
C SER A 85 -7.77 -22.88 5.51
N ARG A 86 -6.61 -22.20 5.61
CA ARG A 86 -5.62 -22.45 6.66
C ARG A 86 -6.12 -22.02 8.04
N LEU A 87 -6.86 -20.91 8.11
CA LEU A 87 -7.51 -20.48 9.35
C LEU A 87 -8.51 -21.53 9.84
N GLN A 88 -9.39 -22.04 8.98
CA GLN A 88 -10.35 -23.08 9.38
C GLN A 88 -9.64 -24.35 9.88
N SER A 89 -8.57 -24.76 9.21
CA SER A 89 -7.74 -25.90 9.63
C SER A 89 -7.08 -25.65 11.01
N PHE A 90 -6.53 -24.44 11.23
CA PHE A 90 -5.97 -24.03 12.50
C PHE A 90 -7.02 -24.01 13.61
N LEU A 91 -8.17 -23.39 13.38
CA LEU A 91 -9.24 -23.30 14.38
C LEU A 91 -9.86 -24.67 14.70
N TYR A 92 -9.89 -25.58 13.73
CA TYR A 92 -10.35 -26.95 13.96
C TYR A 92 -9.38 -27.74 14.88
N HIS A 93 -8.09 -27.58 14.69
CA HIS A 93 -7.06 -28.26 15.46
C HIS A 93 -5.87 -27.36 15.78
N PRO A 94 -6.01 -26.42 16.73
CA PRO A 94 -4.97 -25.48 17.07
C PRO A 94 -3.72 -26.21 17.59
N ASN A 95 -2.59 -25.99 16.92
CA ASN A 95 -1.29 -26.53 17.30
C ASN A 95 -0.16 -25.70 16.62
N PRO A 96 1.11 -25.84 17.00
CA PRO A 96 2.19 -25.04 16.42
C PRO A 96 2.37 -25.19 14.91
N MET A 97 2.03 -26.35 14.31
CA MET A 97 2.15 -26.57 12.87
C MET A 97 1.06 -25.82 12.11
N THR A 98 -0.20 -26.02 12.47
CA THR A 98 -1.34 -25.33 11.81
C THR A 98 -1.31 -23.83 12.05
N HIS A 99 -0.78 -23.36 13.20
CA HIS A 99 -0.54 -21.95 13.47
C HIS A 99 0.50 -21.35 12.51
N LYS A 100 1.63 -22.04 12.32
CA LYS A 100 2.66 -21.63 11.35
C LYS A 100 2.12 -21.61 9.91
N GLU A 101 1.27 -22.57 9.54
CA GLU A 101 0.66 -22.62 8.20
C GLU A 101 -0.27 -21.44 7.94
N VAL A 102 -1.12 -21.05 8.90
CA VAL A 102 -1.98 -19.88 8.75
C VAL A 102 -1.18 -18.57 8.77
N GLN A 103 -0.12 -18.47 9.55
CA GLN A 103 0.81 -17.33 9.52
C GLN A 103 1.49 -17.21 8.15
N GLN A 104 1.93 -18.30 7.55
CA GLN A 104 2.53 -18.28 6.22
C GLN A 104 1.50 -17.90 5.15
N ALA A 105 0.27 -18.39 5.25
CA ALA A 105 -0.80 -18.03 4.33
C ALA A 105 -1.16 -16.53 4.43
N TRP A 106 -1.11 -15.96 5.65
CA TRP A 106 -1.29 -14.51 5.84
C TRP A 106 -0.21 -13.72 5.11
N ARG A 107 1.08 -14.07 5.24
CA ARG A 107 2.19 -13.43 4.51
C ARG A 107 1.96 -13.48 3.00
N SER A 108 1.56 -14.64 2.48
CA SER A 108 1.28 -14.82 1.05
C SER A 108 0.11 -13.96 0.57
N ALA A 109 -0.99 -13.89 1.35
CA ALA A 109 -2.16 -13.11 1.01
C ALA A 109 -1.87 -11.60 1.08
N TYR A 110 -1.15 -11.14 2.09
CA TYR A 110 -0.79 -9.74 2.23
C TYR A 110 0.19 -9.29 1.13
N SER A 111 1.21 -10.10 0.82
CA SER A 111 2.11 -9.83 -0.31
C SER A 111 1.37 -9.74 -1.64
N ALA A 112 0.40 -10.64 -1.90
CA ALA A 112 -0.39 -10.59 -3.13
C ALA A 112 -1.27 -9.33 -3.19
N PHE A 113 -1.87 -8.91 -2.08
CA PHE A 113 -2.61 -7.66 -2.00
C PHE A 113 -1.70 -6.45 -2.27
N LEU A 114 -0.53 -6.38 -1.63
CA LEU A 114 0.42 -5.27 -1.82
C LEU A 114 0.93 -5.19 -3.27
N ARG A 115 1.17 -6.30 -3.95
CA ARG A 115 1.51 -6.31 -5.39
C ARG A 115 0.42 -5.68 -6.25
N SER A 116 -0.84 -5.76 -5.84
CA SER A 116 -1.96 -5.16 -6.57
C SER A 116 -2.20 -3.68 -6.23
N LEU A 117 -1.55 -3.14 -5.20
CA LEU A 117 -1.89 -1.83 -4.62
C LEU A 117 -1.67 -0.67 -5.59
N VAL A 118 -0.72 -0.76 -6.52
CA VAL A 118 -0.48 0.26 -7.55
C VAL A 118 -1.73 0.58 -8.36
N PHE A 119 -2.57 -0.41 -8.66
CA PHE A 119 -3.81 -0.24 -9.41
C PHE A 119 -4.88 0.54 -8.62
N SER A 120 -4.79 0.55 -7.29
CA SER A 120 -5.64 1.39 -6.44
C SER A 120 -5.23 2.87 -6.44
N ARG A 121 -4.03 3.18 -6.91
CA ARG A 121 -3.48 4.54 -6.99
C ARG A 121 -3.62 5.15 -8.38
N LEU A 122 -4.16 4.43 -9.37
CA LEU A 122 -4.46 5.01 -10.68
C LEU A 122 -5.44 6.18 -10.49
N PRO A 123 -5.16 7.37 -11.07
CA PRO A 123 -6.01 8.53 -10.96
C PRO A 123 -7.25 8.38 -11.86
N MET A 124 -8.14 7.50 -11.46
CA MET A 124 -9.41 7.24 -12.13
C MET A 124 -10.54 7.88 -11.33
N SER A 125 -11.60 8.30 -12.02
CA SER A 125 -12.80 8.80 -11.38
C SER A 125 -13.46 7.70 -10.54
N ASP A 126 -14.00 8.08 -9.37
CA ASP A 126 -14.81 7.18 -8.57
C ASP A 126 -16.00 6.65 -9.37
N PRO A 127 -16.38 5.38 -9.19
CA PRO A 127 -17.56 4.85 -9.82
C PRO A 127 -18.81 5.62 -9.37
N PRO A 128 -19.82 5.78 -10.26
CA PRO A 128 -21.10 6.37 -9.88
C PRO A 128 -21.75 5.61 -8.73
N ASP A 129 -22.66 6.26 -7.98
CA ASP A 129 -23.27 5.71 -6.76
C ASP A 129 -23.92 4.34 -6.94
N TRP A 130 -24.53 4.08 -8.10
CA TRP A 130 -25.12 2.78 -8.43
C TRP A 130 -24.09 1.65 -8.60
N HIS A 131 -22.79 1.95 -8.74
CA HIS A 131 -21.70 0.99 -8.74
C HIS A 131 -21.03 0.83 -7.35
N LYS A 132 -21.31 1.70 -6.40
CA LYS A 132 -20.58 1.75 -5.10
C LYS A 132 -20.98 0.63 -4.15
N GLN A 133 -22.14 0.01 -4.33
CA GLN A 133 -22.62 -1.08 -3.46
C GLN A 133 -22.48 -0.78 -1.95
N GLY A 134 -22.72 0.46 -1.55
CA GLY A 134 -22.73 0.90 -0.16
C GLY A 134 -21.38 1.27 0.47
N ILE A 135 -20.24 0.80 -0.06
CA ILE A 135 -18.91 1.13 0.44
C ILE A 135 -18.07 1.63 -0.73
N ASP A 136 -17.45 2.81 -0.61
CA ASP A 136 -16.62 3.37 -1.65
C ASP A 136 -15.25 2.65 -1.75
N TYR A 137 -14.49 2.99 -2.79
CA TYR A 137 -13.21 2.33 -3.05
C TYR A 137 -12.15 2.67 -1.98
N ARG A 138 -12.10 3.91 -1.53
CA ARG A 138 -11.15 4.37 -0.50
C ARG A 138 -11.44 3.71 0.84
N GLN A 139 -12.72 3.66 1.22
CA GLN A 139 -13.16 2.98 2.42
C GLN A 139 -12.83 1.48 2.36
N THR A 140 -12.99 0.85 1.17
CA THR A 140 -12.59 -0.56 0.99
C THR A 140 -11.09 -0.75 1.25
N LEU A 141 -10.21 0.16 0.78
CA LEU A 141 -8.78 0.08 1.04
C LEU A 141 -8.45 0.29 2.52
N THR A 142 -9.12 1.23 3.19
CA THR A 142 -8.95 1.43 4.63
C THR A 142 -9.36 0.19 5.42
N LEU A 143 -10.48 -0.45 5.07
CA LEU A 143 -10.91 -1.70 5.70
C LEU A 143 -9.96 -2.89 5.47
N LEU A 144 -9.11 -2.83 4.43
CA LEU A 144 -8.11 -3.86 4.13
C LEU A 144 -6.75 -3.59 4.77
N ASP A 145 -6.28 -2.34 4.75
CA ASP A 145 -4.89 -1.98 5.07
C ASP A 145 -4.79 -0.70 5.92
N SER A 146 -5.50 -0.68 7.07
CA SER A 146 -5.28 0.33 8.11
C SER A 146 -4.01 0.01 8.88
N TRP A 147 -3.09 0.98 8.94
CA TRP A 147 -1.85 0.91 9.68
C TRP A 147 -1.34 2.34 9.97
N PRO A 148 -0.67 2.61 11.12
CA PRO A 148 -0.45 1.72 12.27
C PRO A 148 -1.74 1.37 13.00
N ILE A 149 -1.74 0.25 13.76
CA ILE A 149 -2.88 -0.16 14.56
C ILE A 149 -2.55 -0.23 16.04
N GLU A 150 -3.56 -0.02 16.86
CA GLU A 150 -3.49 -0.22 18.31
C GLU A 150 -3.97 -1.63 18.66
N GLY A 151 -3.04 -2.57 18.86
CA GLY A 151 -3.37 -3.99 19.13
C GLY A 151 -4.25 -4.17 20.37
N GLY A 152 -4.06 -3.34 21.40
CA GLY A 152 -4.88 -3.31 22.61
C GLY A 152 -6.34 -2.94 22.39
N TYR A 153 -6.68 -2.35 21.22
CA TYR A 153 -8.05 -2.13 20.80
C TYR A 153 -8.76 -3.42 20.35
N ILE A 154 -7.98 -4.42 19.90
CA ILE A 154 -8.49 -5.68 19.37
C ILE A 154 -8.58 -6.74 20.47
N ASP A 155 -7.47 -7.01 21.14
CA ASP A 155 -7.34 -8.06 22.14
C ASP A 155 -6.35 -7.62 23.23
N HIS A 156 -6.14 -8.45 24.24
CA HIS A 156 -5.24 -8.16 25.33
C HIS A 156 -3.79 -7.88 24.89
N VAL A 157 -3.16 -6.98 25.60
CA VAL A 157 -1.73 -6.67 25.46
C VAL A 157 -1.07 -6.73 26.85
N PRO A 158 0.27 -6.84 26.95
CA PRO A 158 0.97 -6.84 28.22
C PRO A 158 0.57 -5.65 29.11
N GLY A 159 0.17 -5.94 30.34
CA GLY A 159 -0.33 -4.94 31.30
C GLY A 159 -1.83 -4.63 31.21
N TYR A 160 -2.53 -5.03 30.16
CA TYR A 160 -3.97 -4.79 29.95
C TYR A 160 -4.69 -6.08 29.54
N PRO A 161 -4.86 -7.05 30.47
CA PRO A 161 -5.37 -8.38 30.15
C PRO A 161 -6.85 -8.42 29.71
N PHE A 162 -7.60 -7.37 29.93
CA PHE A 162 -9.03 -7.26 29.57
C PHE A 162 -9.30 -6.22 28.48
N SER A 163 -8.26 -5.75 27.78
CA SER A 163 -8.44 -4.78 26.70
C SER A 163 -8.99 -5.42 25.43
N GLY A 164 -9.59 -4.57 24.61
CA GLY A 164 -9.96 -4.87 23.24
C GLY A 164 -11.35 -5.46 23.04
N ILE A 165 -11.78 -5.42 21.79
CA ILE A 165 -13.10 -5.89 21.31
C ILE A 165 -13.36 -7.36 21.70
N VAL A 166 -12.30 -8.20 21.67
CA VAL A 166 -12.39 -9.62 22.02
C VAL A 166 -12.84 -9.79 23.48
N ASN A 167 -12.40 -8.90 24.39
CA ASN A 167 -12.67 -9.00 25.81
C ASN A 167 -13.86 -8.16 26.28
N ASP A 168 -14.42 -7.31 25.41
CA ASP A 168 -15.62 -6.54 25.74
C ASP A 168 -16.89 -7.39 25.51
N LEU A 169 -17.41 -7.95 26.59
CA LEU A 169 -18.60 -8.81 26.58
C LEU A 169 -19.90 -8.02 26.32
N THR A 170 -19.85 -6.69 26.34
CA THR A 170 -21.02 -5.85 26.00
C THR A 170 -21.20 -5.68 24.50
N LEU A 171 -20.16 -5.97 23.71
CA LEU A 171 -20.19 -5.94 22.26
C LEU A 171 -20.55 -7.32 21.69
N GLU A 172 -21.61 -7.36 20.88
CA GLU A 172 -21.88 -8.52 20.05
C GLU A 172 -20.87 -8.59 18.89
N LEU A 173 -20.20 -9.73 18.70
CA LEU A 173 -19.27 -9.91 17.60
C LEU A 173 -20.03 -10.30 16.33
N ASN A 174 -20.19 -9.33 15.43
CA ASN A 174 -20.77 -9.51 14.09
C ASN A 174 -20.17 -8.50 13.10
N GLU A 175 -20.50 -8.63 11.82
CA GLU A 175 -20.00 -7.73 10.75
C GLU A 175 -20.29 -6.27 11.03
N GLU A 176 -21.52 -5.94 11.42
CA GLU A 176 -21.95 -4.56 11.65
C GLU A 176 -21.16 -3.92 12.78
N THR A 177 -20.97 -4.64 13.88
CA THR A 177 -20.16 -4.17 15.01
C THR A 177 -18.73 -3.89 14.60
N LEU A 178 -18.08 -4.82 13.88
CA LEU A 178 -16.70 -4.62 13.46
C LEU A 178 -16.54 -3.46 12.47
N LEU A 179 -17.49 -3.28 11.55
CA LEU A 179 -17.49 -2.13 10.63
C LEU A 179 -17.66 -0.79 11.39
N ASN A 180 -18.54 -0.75 12.40
CA ASN A 180 -18.79 0.44 13.21
C ASN A 180 -17.62 0.75 14.16
N GLN A 181 -16.89 -0.26 14.60
CA GLN A 181 -15.72 -0.10 15.47
C GLN A 181 -14.45 0.26 14.68
N HIS A 182 -14.41 0.04 13.37
CA HIS A 182 -13.22 0.31 12.56
C HIS A 182 -12.95 1.80 12.41
N GLY A 183 -11.84 2.26 12.99
CA GLY A 183 -11.48 3.69 13.01
C GLY A 183 -12.37 4.54 13.92
N PHE A 184 -13.13 3.93 14.83
CA PHE A 184 -13.99 4.67 15.75
C PHE A 184 -13.14 5.54 16.69
N SER A 185 -13.33 6.83 16.62
CA SER A 185 -12.64 7.89 17.39
C SER A 185 -11.14 8.08 17.07
N ASP A 186 -10.41 7.07 16.58
CA ASP A 186 -9.00 7.15 16.19
C ASP A 186 -8.72 6.24 14.98
N PRO A 187 -7.99 6.72 13.96
CA PRO A 187 -7.67 5.89 12.78
C PRO A 187 -6.88 4.61 13.11
N SER A 188 -6.11 4.58 14.19
CA SER A 188 -5.37 3.39 14.65
C SER A 188 -6.25 2.32 15.29
N TYR A 189 -7.51 2.63 15.60
CA TYR A 189 -8.47 1.67 16.16
C TYR A 189 -9.07 0.78 15.05
N ALA A 190 -8.19 0.04 14.38
CA ALA A 190 -8.56 -0.84 13.30
C ALA A 190 -9.09 -2.18 13.82
N SER A 191 -10.37 -2.46 13.59
CA SER A 191 -11.02 -3.73 13.94
C SER A 191 -11.02 -4.74 12.80
N LEU A 192 -10.61 -4.35 11.58
CA LEU A 192 -10.63 -5.16 10.36
C LEU A 192 -9.32 -4.98 9.57
N GLY A 193 -9.10 -5.87 8.61
CA GLY A 193 -8.00 -5.79 7.67
C GLY A 193 -6.81 -6.69 8.00
N PHE A 194 -5.77 -6.60 7.18
CA PHE A 194 -4.60 -7.45 7.29
C PHE A 194 -3.87 -7.31 8.62
N HIS A 195 -3.71 -6.09 9.14
CA HIS A 195 -2.98 -5.87 10.40
C HIS A 195 -3.77 -6.26 11.64
N ALA A 196 -5.10 -6.14 11.63
CA ALA A 196 -5.94 -6.71 12.68
C ALA A 196 -5.84 -8.25 12.70
N TYR A 197 -5.79 -8.87 11.52
CA TYR A 197 -5.56 -10.30 11.37
C TYR A 197 -4.15 -10.70 11.84
N GLU A 198 -3.13 -9.94 11.45
CA GLU A 198 -1.74 -10.11 11.86
C GLU A 198 -1.61 -10.13 13.39
N PHE A 199 -2.15 -9.10 14.05
CA PHE A 199 -2.14 -9.01 15.51
C PHE A 199 -2.80 -10.24 16.16
N MET A 200 -3.87 -10.74 15.60
CA MET A 200 -4.53 -11.94 16.11
C MET A 200 -3.63 -13.19 16.02
N LEU A 201 -2.83 -13.32 14.95
CA LEU A 201 -1.96 -14.48 14.76
C LEU A 201 -0.63 -14.40 15.52
N TRP A 202 -0.09 -13.20 15.75
CA TRP A 202 1.23 -13.04 16.38
C TRP A 202 1.16 -12.47 17.79
N GLY A 203 0.11 -11.72 18.15
CA GLY A 203 0.03 -10.99 19.41
C GLY A 203 0.96 -9.77 19.44
N ALA A 204 0.95 -9.05 20.55
CA ALA A 204 1.71 -7.82 20.72
C ALA A 204 3.25 -8.02 20.72
N ASP A 205 3.72 -9.22 21.10
CA ASP A 205 5.14 -9.55 21.21
C ASP A 205 5.63 -10.53 20.13
N GLY A 206 4.81 -10.81 19.13
CA GLY A 206 5.10 -11.76 18.06
C GLY A 206 5.05 -13.24 18.48
N LYS A 207 4.53 -13.56 19.68
CA LYS A 207 4.62 -14.90 20.30
C LYS A 207 3.27 -15.47 20.75
N ARG A 208 2.18 -15.12 20.08
CA ARG A 208 0.85 -15.66 20.40
C ARG A 208 0.88 -17.20 20.40
N SER A 209 0.36 -17.79 21.48
CA SER A 209 0.25 -19.26 21.58
C SER A 209 -0.93 -19.79 20.76
N PRO A 210 -0.80 -20.95 20.09
CA PRO A 210 -1.94 -21.66 19.52
C PRO A 210 -3.00 -22.02 20.57
N GLU A 211 -2.62 -22.17 21.83
CA GLU A 211 -3.49 -22.48 22.96
C GLU A 211 -4.54 -21.40 23.21
N ASP A 212 -4.24 -20.13 22.85
CA ASP A 212 -5.18 -19.01 22.91
C ASP A 212 -6.42 -19.20 22.01
N PHE A 213 -6.36 -20.18 21.13
CA PHE A 213 -7.43 -20.55 20.21
C PHE A 213 -8.05 -21.92 20.51
N PHE A 214 -7.75 -22.54 21.65
CA PHE A 214 -8.44 -23.78 22.02
C PHE A 214 -9.93 -23.52 22.25
N PRO A 215 -10.82 -24.39 21.75
CA PRO A 215 -12.24 -24.23 22.03
C PRO A 215 -12.50 -24.38 23.52
N GLN A 216 -13.29 -23.50 24.08
CA GLN A 216 -13.72 -23.55 25.47
C GLN A 216 -15.13 -24.11 25.56
N GLU A 217 -15.37 -25.00 26.52
CA GLU A 217 -16.72 -25.39 26.88
C GLU A 217 -17.43 -24.16 27.47
N ASN A 218 -18.71 -23.97 27.13
CA ASN A 218 -19.53 -22.90 27.68
C ASN A 218 -19.73 -23.16 29.19
N THR A 219 -18.86 -22.62 29.99
CA THR A 219 -19.04 -22.63 31.46
C THR A 219 -19.88 -21.44 31.87
N ALA A 220 -20.74 -21.63 32.88
CA ALA A 220 -21.55 -20.58 33.43
C ALA A 220 -20.70 -19.37 33.88
N PRO A 221 -21.19 -18.13 33.76
CA PRO A 221 -20.43 -16.95 34.14
C PRO A 221 -19.94 -17.05 35.60
N VAL A 222 -18.66 -16.83 35.82
CA VAL A 222 -18.09 -16.73 37.16
C VAL A 222 -18.42 -15.36 37.72
N VAL A 223 -19.23 -15.31 38.76
CA VAL A 223 -19.51 -14.09 39.51
C VAL A 223 -18.32 -13.83 40.45
N ILE A 224 -17.49 -12.87 40.12
CA ILE A 224 -16.45 -12.39 41.03
C ILE A 224 -17.10 -11.42 42.01
N ALA A 225 -17.31 -11.86 43.25
CA ALA A 225 -17.72 -10.96 44.31
C ALA A 225 -16.52 -10.10 44.73
N THR A 226 -16.51 -8.84 44.37
CA THR A 226 -15.57 -7.86 44.94
C THR A 226 -16.10 -7.41 46.28
N GLU A 227 -15.28 -7.47 47.32
CA GLU A 227 -15.61 -6.86 48.62
C GLU A 227 -15.79 -5.35 48.39
N GLY A 228 -17.04 -4.91 48.30
CA GLY A 228 -17.39 -3.51 48.02
C GLY A 228 -18.70 -3.31 47.24
N GLY A 229 -19.47 -4.36 46.98
CA GLY A 229 -20.88 -4.27 46.55
C GLY A 229 -21.13 -4.00 45.05
N SER A 230 -20.16 -4.19 44.17
CA SER A 230 -20.37 -4.18 42.73
C SER A 230 -20.16 -5.58 42.15
N THR A 231 -21.21 -6.19 41.59
CA THR A 231 -21.15 -7.47 40.90
C THR A 231 -20.84 -7.22 39.43
N ALA A 232 -19.66 -7.65 38.93
CA ALA A 232 -19.38 -7.72 37.50
C ALA A 232 -19.67 -9.16 37.03
N THR A 233 -20.57 -9.30 36.06
CA THR A 233 -20.81 -10.57 35.36
C THR A 233 -19.88 -10.64 34.16
N GLY A 234 -18.92 -11.56 34.17
CA GLY A 234 -18.07 -11.86 33.02
C GLY A 234 -17.97 -13.37 32.85
N GLU A 235 -18.04 -13.84 31.62
CA GLU A 235 -17.68 -15.24 31.28
C GLU A 235 -16.15 -15.37 31.41
N ALA A 236 -15.66 -15.61 32.62
CA ALA A 236 -14.26 -15.87 32.84
C ALA A 236 -14.08 -17.32 33.36
N ASN A 237 -13.52 -18.16 32.53
CA ASN A 237 -13.00 -19.45 32.94
C ASN A 237 -11.63 -19.24 33.61
N SER A 238 -11.58 -18.90 34.86
CA SER A 238 -10.36 -19.05 35.65
C SER A 238 -10.71 -19.34 37.09
N ALA A 239 -10.42 -20.56 37.51
CA ALA A 239 -10.44 -20.95 38.91
C ALA A 239 -9.26 -20.26 39.61
N ILE A 240 -9.52 -19.27 40.44
CA ILE A 240 -8.53 -18.79 41.44
C ILE A 240 -8.37 -19.89 42.46
N THR A 241 -7.33 -20.72 42.33
CA THR A 241 -6.87 -21.58 43.38
C THR A 241 -6.02 -20.75 44.34
N THR A 242 -6.61 -20.30 45.44
CA THR A 242 -5.83 -19.82 46.60
C THR A 242 -5.30 -21.03 47.37
N SER A 243 -4.08 -21.42 47.10
CA SER A 243 -3.31 -22.26 48.05
C SER A 243 -2.65 -21.32 49.06
N GLY A 244 -3.22 -21.28 50.28
CA GLY A 244 -2.63 -20.56 51.40
C GLY A 244 -1.37 -21.21 51.88
N ASP A 245 -0.31 -20.48 52.01
CA ASP A 245 0.52 -20.23 53.21
C ASP A 245 1.71 -19.35 52.81
N GLY A 246 1.92 -18.27 53.58
CA GLY A 246 3.24 -17.59 53.69
C GLY A 246 3.50 -16.48 52.64
N ASP A 247 3.49 -15.27 53.12
CA ASP A 247 4.20 -14.02 52.76
C ASP A 247 4.98 -13.94 51.43
N ASN A 248 4.34 -14.26 50.31
CA ASN A 248 4.66 -13.81 48.93
C ASN A 248 3.54 -14.29 47.99
N ALA A 249 2.36 -13.72 48.11
CA ALA A 249 1.31 -13.91 47.11
C ALA A 249 1.76 -13.20 45.85
N SER A 250 2.43 -13.91 44.93
CA SER A 250 2.44 -13.54 43.53
C SER A 250 0.97 -13.58 43.09
N VAL A 251 0.36 -12.41 42.90
CA VAL A 251 -0.94 -12.29 42.23
C VAL A 251 -0.71 -12.80 40.82
N SER A 252 -1.02 -14.09 40.59
CA SER A 252 -1.12 -14.60 39.23
C SER A 252 -2.22 -13.77 38.55
N THR A 253 -1.85 -12.98 37.55
CA THR A 253 -2.83 -12.32 36.67
C THR A 253 -3.81 -13.39 36.23
N PRO A 254 -5.15 -13.12 36.33
CA PRO A 254 -6.14 -14.07 35.83
C PRO A 254 -5.83 -14.35 34.37
N ASP A 255 -5.77 -15.62 34.01
CA ASP A 255 -5.59 -16.06 32.65
C ASP A 255 -6.83 -15.63 31.87
N VAL A 256 -6.69 -14.63 31.00
CA VAL A 256 -7.81 -14.03 30.26
C VAL A 256 -8.14 -14.95 29.10
N GLN A 257 -9.18 -15.77 29.29
CA GLN A 257 -9.49 -16.88 28.39
C GLN A 257 -10.79 -16.61 27.61
N ASN A 258 -10.81 -15.59 26.75
CA ASN A 258 -11.92 -15.38 25.80
C ASN A 258 -11.66 -16.09 24.46
N HIS A 259 -11.20 -17.35 24.49
CA HIS A 259 -10.80 -18.12 23.31
C HIS A 259 -11.92 -18.24 22.28
N ASN A 260 -13.16 -18.51 22.69
CA ASN A 260 -14.27 -18.62 21.74
C ASN A 260 -14.57 -17.28 21.04
N ARG A 261 -14.49 -16.16 21.76
CA ARG A 261 -14.65 -14.83 21.14
C ARG A 261 -13.47 -14.50 20.24
N ARG A 262 -12.24 -14.85 20.62
CA ARG A 262 -11.05 -14.70 19.77
C ARG A 262 -11.18 -15.47 18.47
N ARG A 263 -11.66 -16.71 18.52
CA ARG A 263 -11.95 -17.55 17.36
C ARG A 263 -13.03 -16.93 16.46
N GLN A 264 -14.13 -16.44 17.04
CA GLN A 264 -15.20 -15.77 16.32
C GLN A 264 -14.71 -14.48 15.65
N TYR A 265 -13.92 -13.67 16.37
CA TYR A 265 -13.39 -12.42 15.85
C TYR A 265 -12.49 -12.65 14.62
N ILE A 266 -11.51 -13.55 14.69
CA ILE A 266 -10.61 -13.80 13.55
C ILE A 266 -11.35 -14.41 12.35
N GLN A 267 -12.39 -15.19 12.56
CA GLN A 267 -13.26 -15.68 11.47
C GLN A 267 -13.99 -14.53 10.79
N LEU A 268 -14.58 -13.61 11.54
CA LEU A 268 -15.23 -12.42 10.99
C LEU A 268 -14.25 -11.54 10.22
N VAL A 269 -13.02 -11.34 10.74
CA VAL A 269 -11.97 -10.59 10.04
C VAL A 269 -11.62 -11.29 8.72
N SER A 270 -11.49 -12.61 8.69
CA SER A 270 -11.21 -13.40 7.47
C SER A 270 -12.33 -13.26 6.44
N GLU A 271 -13.59 -13.37 6.85
CA GLU A 271 -14.75 -13.19 5.98
C GLU A 271 -14.80 -11.78 5.37
N GLN A 272 -14.57 -10.74 6.18
CA GLN A 272 -14.55 -9.36 5.69
C GLN A 272 -13.37 -9.10 4.76
N LEU A 273 -12.20 -9.66 5.03
CA LEU A 273 -11.02 -9.57 4.17
C LEU A 273 -11.33 -10.11 2.76
N GLN A 274 -11.88 -11.32 2.66
CA GLN A 274 -12.28 -11.93 1.40
C GLN A 274 -13.34 -11.10 0.67
N LYS A 275 -14.38 -10.63 1.38
CA LYS A 275 -15.47 -9.81 0.85
C LYS A 275 -14.92 -8.51 0.24
N HIS A 276 -13.98 -7.85 0.90
CA HIS A 276 -13.42 -6.59 0.43
C HIS A 276 -12.44 -6.79 -0.75
N LEU A 277 -11.60 -7.82 -0.73
CA LEU A 277 -10.72 -8.17 -1.85
C LEU A 277 -11.54 -8.55 -3.10
N HIS A 278 -12.58 -9.37 -2.94
CA HIS A 278 -13.48 -9.72 -4.05
C HIS A 278 -14.17 -8.47 -4.63
N ARG A 279 -14.53 -7.49 -3.79
CA ARG A 279 -15.10 -6.21 -4.23
C ARG A 279 -14.09 -5.41 -5.09
N LEU A 280 -12.79 -5.41 -4.75
CA LEU A 280 -11.75 -4.79 -5.57
C LEU A 280 -11.56 -5.54 -6.88
N GLN A 281 -11.45 -6.86 -6.85
CA GLN A 281 -11.28 -7.71 -8.04
C GLN A 281 -12.40 -7.47 -9.07
N ARG A 282 -13.66 -7.48 -8.64
CA ARG A 282 -14.82 -7.28 -9.53
C ARG A 282 -14.79 -5.97 -10.30
N ARG A 283 -14.13 -4.94 -9.78
CA ARG A 283 -13.98 -3.65 -10.48
C ARG A 283 -13.03 -3.72 -11.67
N TRP A 284 -12.13 -4.70 -11.66
CA TRP A 284 -11.16 -4.95 -12.73
C TRP A 284 -11.56 -6.11 -13.65
N GLU A 285 -12.71 -6.75 -13.42
CA GLU A 285 -13.16 -7.85 -14.25
C GLU A 285 -13.30 -7.42 -15.72
N PRO A 286 -12.66 -8.12 -16.68
CA PRO A 286 -12.52 -7.64 -18.06
C PRO A 286 -13.85 -7.36 -18.77
N SER A 287 -14.91 -8.14 -18.46
CA SER A 287 -16.21 -8.01 -19.13
C SER A 287 -17.13 -6.98 -18.50
N ASN A 288 -17.11 -6.82 -17.17
CA ASN A 288 -18.11 -6.07 -16.43
C ASN A 288 -17.53 -5.09 -15.41
N GLY A 289 -16.21 -5.10 -15.22
CA GLY A 289 -15.54 -4.27 -14.23
C GLY A 289 -15.57 -2.81 -14.60
N TYR A 290 -15.90 -1.95 -13.65
CA TYR A 290 -15.96 -0.50 -13.86
C TYR A 290 -14.61 0.06 -14.34
N TYR A 291 -13.52 -0.31 -13.65
CA TYR A 291 -12.17 0.19 -14.01
C TYR A 291 -11.62 -0.47 -15.27
N ALA A 292 -11.88 -1.75 -15.50
CA ALA A 292 -11.54 -2.40 -16.77
C ALA A 292 -12.21 -1.67 -17.94
N GLY A 293 -13.50 -1.39 -17.83
CA GLY A 293 -14.22 -0.62 -18.84
C GLY A 293 -13.75 0.84 -18.96
N LEU A 294 -13.27 1.46 -17.87
CA LEU A 294 -12.71 2.80 -17.93
C LEU A 294 -11.38 2.81 -18.69
N VAL A 295 -10.47 1.86 -18.43
CA VAL A 295 -9.21 1.70 -19.18
C VAL A 295 -9.49 1.51 -20.68
N GLN A 296 -10.46 0.65 -21.03
CA GLN A 296 -10.80 0.39 -22.43
C GLN A 296 -11.35 1.61 -23.16
N ARG A 297 -12.01 2.54 -22.46
CA ARG A 297 -12.59 3.76 -23.06
C ARG A 297 -11.69 4.98 -22.99
N SER A 298 -10.63 4.93 -22.19
CA SER A 298 -9.67 6.03 -22.05
C SER A 298 -8.70 6.07 -23.22
N GLU A 299 -8.22 7.26 -23.57
CA GLU A 299 -7.11 7.40 -24.48
C GLU A 299 -5.87 6.68 -23.95
N PRO A 300 -5.19 5.82 -24.74
CA PRO A 300 -4.08 5.00 -24.25
C PRO A 300 -2.95 5.77 -23.57
N LEU A 301 -2.64 6.97 -24.05
CA LEU A 301 -1.63 7.84 -23.43
C LEU A 301 -2.07 8.36 -22.05
N GLN A 302 -3.37 8.53 -21.82
CA GLN A 302 -3.89 8.88 -20.49
C GLN A 302 -3.73 7.71 -19.51
N VAL A 303 -3.94 6.47 -19.97
CA VAL A 303 -3.69 5.27 -19.17
C VAL A 303 -2.21 5.17 -18.80
N LEU A 304 -1.31 5.42 -19.75
CA LEU A 304 0.13 5.44 -19.51
C LEU A 304 0.50 6.52 -18.48
N ALA A 305 0.06 7.75 -18.66
CA ALA A 305 0.32 8.85 -17.73
C ALA A 305 -0.23 8.56 -16.33
N ALA A 306 -1.43 7.98 -16.24
CA ALA A 306 -2.04 7.53 -14.99
C ALA A 306 -1.20 6.44 -14.31
N THR A 307 -0.71 5.46 -15.08
CA THR A 307 0.13 4.37 -14.55
C THR A 307 1.47 4.90 -14.04
N MET A 308 2.11 5.83 -14.75
CA MET A 308 3.33 6.49 -14.28
C MET A 308 3.09 7.29 -13.00
N SER A 309 1.99 8.05 -12.93
CA SER A 309 1.61 8.79 -11.72
C SER A 309 1.30 7.86 -10.53
N ALA A 310 0.62 6.75 -10.77
CA ALA A 310 0.37 5.73 -9.73
C ALA A 310 1.68 5.11 -9.22
N THR A 311 2.61 4.80 -10.13
CA THR A 311 3.95 4.31 -9.78
C THR A 311 4.70 5.31 -8.93
N GLN A 312 4.68 6.60 -9.30
CA GLN A 312 5.29 7.66 -8.51
C GLN A 312 4.71 7.70 -7.09
N LYS A 313 3.38 7.62 -6.94
CA LYS A 313 2.71 7.60 -5.62
C LYS A 313 3.05 6.36 -4.80
N ILE A 314 3.17 5.19 -5.41
CA ILE A 314 3.65 4.00 -4.69
C ILE A 314 5.09 4.21 -4.21
N LEU A 315 5.96 4.76 -5.05
CA LEU A 315 7.35 5.02 -4.67
C LEU A 315 7.45 6.09 -3.57
N SER A 316 6.74 7.23 -3.68
CA SER A 316 6.79 8.32 -2.70
C SER A 316 6.04 7.99 -1.42
N ASP A 317 4.74 7.71 -1.53
CA ASP A 317 3.84 7.70 -0.38
C ASP A 317 3.91 6.36 0.38
N GLU A 318 3.83 5.24 -0.37
CA GLU A 318 3.79 3.93 0.27
C GLU A 318 5.20 3.43 0.63
N LEU A 319 6.17 3.50 -0.29
CA LEU A 319 7.49 2.95 -0.05
C LEU A 319 8.37 3.90 0.76
N LEU A 320 8.67 5.09 0.24
CA LEU A 320 9.64 6.01 0.88
C LEU A 320 9.12 6.64 2.17
N ASN A 321 7.87 7.13 2.17
CA ASN A 321 7.34 7.88 3.31
C ASN A 321 6.73 6.98 4.39
N ARG A 322 6.23 5.80 4.03
CA ARG A 322 5.49 4.94 4.96
C ARG A 322 6.30 3.69 5.35
N ARG A 323 6.59 2.78 4.43
CA ARG A 323 7.04 1.42 4.76
C ARG A 323 8.53 1.27 5.02
N VAL A 324 9.39 2.04 4.34
CA VAL A 324 10.83 2.03 4.65
C VAL A 324 11.13 2.84 5.90
N SER A 325 10.26 3.76 6.30
CA SER A 325 10.45 4.63 7.46
C SER A 325 9.98 4.02 8.78
N ALA A 326 9.14 2.99 8.73
CA ALA A 326 8.59 2.33 9.91
C ALA A 326 8.27 0.86 9.64
N ASP A 327 8.06 0.08 10.70
CA ASP A 327 7.72 -1.34 10.58
C ASP A 327 6.21 -1.50 10.34
N SER A 328 5.80 -1.72 9.08
CA SER A 328 4.40 -1.87 8.71
C SER A 328 3.80 -3.19 9.19
N SER A 329 4.55 -4.28 9.14
CA SER A 329 4.16 -5.58 9.66
C SER A 329 4.97 -5.89 10.92
N GLU A 330 4.69 -5.11 11.99
CA GLU A 330 5.47 -5.12 13.23
C GLU A 330 5.30 -6.40 14.05
N PHE A 331 4.10 -7.00 14.02
CA PHE A 331 3.81 -8.20 14.82
C PHE A 331 4.42 -9.46 14.19
N SER A 332 4.41 -9.56 12.88
CA SER A 332 4.97 -10.68 12.12
C SER A 332 6.45 -10.51 11.79
N HIS A 333 7.02 -9.31 12.00
CA HIS A 333 8.38 -8.93 11.63
C HIS A 333 8.69 -9.19 10.15
N SER A 334 7.76 -8.80 9.24
CA SER A 334 7.88 -9.02 7.80
C SER A 334 7.79 -7.75 6.96
N SER A 335 8.16 -6.59 7.51
CA SER A 335 8.08 -5.30 6.82
C SER A 335 8.93 -5.24 5.54
N GLU A 336 10.03 -6.00 5.44
CA GLU A 336 10.81 -6.09 4.21
C GLU A 336 10.07 -6.89 3.11
N GLU A 337 9.25 -7.87 3.48
CA GLU A 337 8.38 -8.61 2.55
C GLU A 337 7.31 -7.67 1.96
N ASP A 338 6.80 -6.73 2.75
CA ASP A 338 5.83 -5.71 2.30
C ASP A 338 6.44 -4.80 1.22
N VAL A 339 7.65 -4.28 1.49
CA VAL A 339 8.39 -3.45 0.53
C VAL A 339 8.66 -4.24 -0.75
N ARG A 340 9.12 -5.49 -0.63
CA ARG A 340 9.38 -6.39 -1.75
C ARG A 340 8.12 -6.61 -2.60
N ALA A 341 6.99 -6.86 -1.96
CA ALA A 341 5.72 -7.08 -2.66
C ALA A 341 5.29 -5.86 -3.48
N LEU A 342 5.37 -4.66 -2.92
CA LEU A 342 5.09 -3.41 -3.63
C LEU A 342 6.04 -3.21 -4.83
N VAL A 343 7.34 -3.41 -4.64
CA VAL A 343 8.34 -3.29 -5.70
C VAL A 343 8.08 -4.31 -6.82
N HIS A 344 7.72 -5.54 -6.48
CA HIS A 344 7.37 -6.56 -7.47
C HIS A 344 6.08 -6.21 -8.22
N GLY A 345 5.10 -5.58 -7.58
CA GLY A 345 3.90 -5.06 -8.26
C GLY A 345 4.25 -4.00 -9.32
N LEU A 346 5.23 -3.13 -9.03
CA LEU A 346 5.74 -2.19 -10.04
C LEU A 346 6.50 -2.93 -11.16
N ARG A 347 7.30 -3.93 -10.83
CA ARG A 347 8.01 -4.75 -11.82
C ARG A 347 7.05 -5.47 -12.77
N ASP A 348 5.95 -6.00 -12.28
CA ASP A 348 4.94 -6.70 -13.09
C ASP A 348 4.32 -5.80 -14.18
N ILE A 349 4.30 -4.48 -13.97
CA ILE A 349 3.81 -3.52 -14.95
C ILE A 349 4.92 -3.11 -15.92
N TRP A 350 6.10 -2.73 -15.40
CA TRP A 350 7.12 -2.07 -16.19
C TRP A 350 8.09 -3.03 -16.88
N LEU A 351 8.37 -4.18 -16.25
CA LEU A 351 9.20 -5.26 -16.78
C LEU A 351 8.51 -6.61 -16.57
N PRO A 352 7.32 -6.83 -17.14
CA PRO A 352 6.64 -8.11 -16.99
C PRO A 352 7.55 -9.22 -17.54
N SER A 353 7.57 -10.34 -16.82
CA SER A 353 8.22 -11.55 -17.32
C SER A 353 7.55 -11.91 -18.65
N ALA A 354 8.30 -12.11 -19.70
CA ALA A 354 7.73 -12.57 -20.97
C ALA A 354 6.85 -13.78 -20.65
N ALA A 355 5.56 -13.67 -20.96
CA ALA A 355 4.66 -14.82 -20.90
C ALA A 355 5.37 -15.92 -21.70
N GLN A 356 5.48 -17.13 -21.13
CA GLN A 356 5.98 -18.26 -21.91
C GLN A 356 5.15 -18.30 -23.19
N PRO A 357 5.78 -18.27 -24.38
CA PRO A 357 5.01 -18.34 -25.60
C PRO A 357 4.16 -19.61 -25.54
N ASP A 358 2.84 -19.45 -25.65
CA ASP A 358 1.96 -20.59 -25.86
C ASP A 358 2.55 -21.41 -27.00
N GLU A 359 2.87 -22.67 -26.77
CA GLU A 359 3.47 -23.59 -27.75
C GLU A 359 2.65 -23.70 -29.04
N GLU A 360 1.43 -23.16 -29.07
CA GLU A 360 0.52 -23.13 -30.23
C GLU A 360 0.59 -21.83 -31.07
N ALA A 361 1.26 -20.77 -30.60
CA ALA A 361 1.50 -19.57 -31.43
C ALA A 361 2.70 -19.80 -32.31
N GLY A 362 2.44 -20.14 -33.59
CA GLY A 362 3.45 -20.46 -34.60
C GLY A 362 4.61 -19.48 -34.61
N SER A 363 5.82 -20.01 -34.79
CA SER A 363 7.09 -19.34 -34.95
C SER A 363 7.04 -18.24 -36.02
N GLY A 364 6.76 -17.03 -35.61
CA GLY A 364 6.77 -15.88 -36.50
C GLY A 364 6.74 -14.58 -35.70
N ASP A 365 7.87 -13.95 -35.70
CA ASP A 365 8.15 -12.63 -35.11
C ASP A 365 8.53 -12.60 -33.62
N SER A 366 9.68 -11.95 -33.36
CA SER A 366 10.31 -11.66 -32.07
C SER A 366 9.31 -11.55 -30.92
N ALA A 367 9.59 -12.24 -29.80
CA ALA A 367 8.82 -12.14 -28.56
C ALA A 367 8.32 -10.70 -28.38
N ALA A 368 6.99 -10.48 -28.46
CA ALA A 368 6.42 -9.16 -28.49
C ALA A 368 6.89 -8.40 -27.24
N GLU A 369 7.57 -7.28 -27.44
CA GLU A 369 8.05 -6.47 -26.32
C GLU A 369 6.88 -6.08 -25.41
N ALA A 370 7.09 -6.13 -24.09
CA ALA A 370 6.06 -5.89 -23.08
C ALA A 370 6.48 -4.74 -22.14
N GLY A 371 5.53 -4.19 -21.42
CA GLY A 371 5.78 -3.13 -20.46
C GLY A 371 6.46 -1.91 -21.07
N ILE A 372 7.45 -1.36 -20.33
CA ILE A 372 8.16 -0.14 -20.76
C ILE A 372 8.98 -0.35 -22.03
N ALA A 373 9.46 -1.58 -22.29
CA ALA A 373 10.25 -1.91 -23.48
C ALA A 373 9.52 -1.60 -24.80
N ARG A 374 8.20 -1.76 -24.80
CA ARG A 374 7.34 -1.46 -25.95
C ARG A 374 7.26 0.02 -26.28
N LEU A 375 7.39 0.87 -25.26
CA LEU A 375 7.08 2.30 -25.35
C LEU A 375 8.31 3.16 -25.64
N LEU A 376 9.50 2.75 -25.20
CA LEU A 376 10.70 3.57 -25.25
C LEU A 376 11.21 3.81 -26.67
N PRO A 377 11.73 5.03 -26.99
CA PRO A 377 12.37 5.32 -28.25
C PRO A 377 13.66 4.51 -28.44
N GLY A 378 13.90 4.02 -29.66
CA GLY A 378 15.04 3.14 -29.95
C GLY A 378 16.40 3.70 -29.57
N THR A 379 16.57 5.03 -29.55
CA THR A 379 17.83 5.68 -29.18
C THR A 379 18.19 5.58 -27.70
N GLU A 380 17.19 5.49 -26.81
CA GLU A 380 17.37 5.46 -25.36
C GLU A 380 16.92 4.14 -24.73
N LYS A 381 16.31 3.28 -25.51
CA LYS A 381 15.65 2.05 -25.04
C LYS A 381 16.57 1.16 -24.22
N ASP A 382 17.72 0.76 -24.79
CA ASP A 382 18.63 -0.18 -24.13
C ASP A 382 19.16 0.39 -22.80
N ALA A 383 19.50 1.68 -22.78
CA ALA A 383 20.01 2.34 -21.58
C ALA A 383 18.95 2.46 -20.48
N LEU A 384 17.70 2.78 -20.84
CA LEU A 384 16.61 2.89 -19.86
C LEU A 384 16.16 1.53 -19.36
N LEU A 385 16.07 0.50 -20.24
CA LEU A 385 15.75 -0.86 -19.82
C LEU A 385 16.80 -1.43 -18.88
N ALA A 386 18.09 -1.25 -19.20
CA ALA A 386 19.18 -1.66 -18.31
C ALA A 386 19.07 -0.95 -16.94
N ALA A 387 18.73 0.34 -16.92
CA ALA A 387 18.55 1.09 -15.68
C ALA A 387 17.37 0.56 -14.85
N TRP A 388 16.22 0.24 -15.46
CA TRP A 388 15.10 -0.40 -14.78
C TRP A 388 15.48 -1.75 -14.15
N GLN A 389 16.11 -2.63 -14.93
CA GLN A 389 16.56 -3.96 -14.49
C GLN A 389 17.57 -3.87 -13.35
N GLU A 390 18.55 -2.97 -13.49
CA GLU A 390 19.58 -2.74 -12.47
C GLU A 390 18.94 -2.27 -11.15
N LYS A 391 18.02 -1.29 -11.19
CA LYS A 391 17.40 -0.76 -9.98
C LYS A 391 16.54 -1.80 -9.27
N PHE A 392 15.73 -2.58 -9.97
CA PHE A 392 14.98 -3.67 -9.36
C PHE A 392 15.90 -4.70 -8.71
N THR A 393 17.00 -5.07 -9.36
CA THR A 393 17.98 -6.02 -8.83
C THR A 393 18.69 -5.47 -7.58
N GLN A 394 19.07 -4.18 -7.60
CA GLN A 394 19.69 -3.52 -6.44
C GLN A 394 18.74 -3.45 -5.26
N ILE A 395 17.45 -3.16 -5.50
CA ILE A 395 16.42 -3.15 -4.44
C ILE A 395 16.26 -4.55 -3.84
N ASP A 396 16.13 -5.59 -4.66
CA ASP A 396 16.01 -6.97 -4.16
C ASP A 396 17.22 -7.37 -3.30
N THR A 397 18.42 -7.04 -3.76
CA THR A 397 19.66 -7.30 -2.99
C THR A 397 19.69 -6.54 -1.66
N ALA A 398 19.25 -5.28 -1.65
CA ALA A 398 19.19 -4.47 -0.43
C ALA A 398 18.11 -4.98 0.54
N LEU A 399 16.99 -5.51 0.03
CA LEU A 399 15.95 -6.15 0.85
C LEU A 399 16.42 -7.47 1.46
N ASP A 400 17.22 -8.26 0.74
CA ASP A 400 17.86 -9.47 1.30
C ASP A 400 18.82 -9.10 2.46
N GLN A 401 19.53 -7.99 2.34
CA GLN A 401 20.39 -7.47 3.41
C GLN A 401 19.57 -6.95 4.60
N TRP A 402 18.44 -6.27 4.35
CA TRP A 402 17.53 -5.83 5.42
C TRP A 402 17.02 -7.02 6.21
N GLN A 403 16.55 -8.06 5.54
CA GLN A 403 16.10 -9.30 6.18
C GLN A 403 17.23 -9.94 7.00
N ALA A 404 18.42 -10.10 6.40
CA ALA A 404 19.58 -10.71 7.07
C ALA A 404 20.06 -9.92 8.30
N GLN A 405 19.90 -8.59 8.29
CA GLN A 405 20.29 -7.69 9.37
C GLN A 405 19.12 -7.34 10.32
N GLN A 406 17.99 -8.06 10.22
CA GLN A 406 16.81 -7.87 11.09
C GLN A 406 16.33 -6.41 11.18
N GLY A 407 16.25 -5.73 10.06
CA GLY A 407 15.73 -4.37 9.99
C GLY A 407 16.71 -3.26 10.42
N ALA A 408 18.00 -3.52 10.49
CA ALA A 408 19.00 -2.52 10.86
C ALA A 408 18.97 -1.30 9.92
N GLU A 409 19.10 -0.10 10.50
CA GLU A 409 18.99 1.16 9.77
C GLU A 409 19.93 1.30 8.54
N PRO A 410 21.19 0.83 8.55
CA PRO A 410 22.01 0.88 7.35
C PRO A 410 21.43 0.14 6.15
N ALA A 411 20.77 -1.00 6.38
CA ALA A 411 20.13 -1.77 5.31
C ALA A 411 18.86 -1.06 4.79
N ARG A 412 18.05 -0.50 5.67
CA ARG A 412 16.89 0.32 5.29
C ARG A 412 17.31 1.54 4.46
N GLN A 413 18.40 2.19 4.85
CA GLN A 413 18.94 3.33 4.10
C GLN A 413 19.36 2.94 2.68
N GLN A 414 19.96 1.79 2.48
CA GLN A 414 20.29 1.28 1.14
C GLN A 414 19.04 1.05 0.29
N VAL A 415 18.00 0.44 0.86
CA VAL A 415 16.71 0.28 0.17
C VAL A 415 16.15 1.64 -0.25
N ARG A 416 16.17 2.63 0.66
CA ARG A 416 15.73 4.01 0.38
C ARG A 416 16.47 4.63 -0.80
N GLU A 417 17.80 4.53 -0.83
CA GLU A 417 18.63 5.05 -1.90
C GLU A 417 18.31 4.42 -3.26
N HIS A 418 18.10 3.11 -3.30
CA HIS A 418 17.74 2.42 -4.54
C HIS A 418 16.31 2.74 -4.99
N LEU A 419 15.34 2.93 -4.08
CA LEU A 419 14.00 3.40 -4.42
C LEU A 419 14.01 4.83 -4.99
N ILE A 420 14.81 5.73 -4.43
CA ILE A 420 15.04 7.07 -5.00
C ILE A 420 15.63 6.94 -6.41
N GLY A 421 16.60 6.03 -6.60
CA GLY A 421 17.15 5.74 -7.92
C GLY A 421 16.11 5.21 -8.91
N LEU A 422 15.18 4.36 -8.46
CA LEU A 422 14.07 3.87 -9.30
C LEU A 422 13.10 5.01 -9.68
N MET A 423 12.80 5.92 -8.74
CA MET A 423 12.04 7.14 -9.04
C MET A 423 12.70 7.99 -10.15
N GLN A 424 14.03 8.14 -10.11
CA GLN A 424 14.77 8.86 -11.15
C GLN A 424 14.71 8.14 -12.51
N VAL A 425 14.72 6.80 -12.53
CA VAL A 425 14.55 6.02 -13.77
C VAL A 425 13.15 6.24 -14.34
N LEU A 426 12.11 6.22 -13.49
CA LEU A 426 10.73 6.55 -13.90
C LEU A 426 10.64 7.94 -14.51
N GLN A 427 11.23 8.95 -13.85
CA GLN A 427 11.23 10.34 -14.34
C GLN A 427 11.92 10.49 -15.70
N ARG A 428 13.10 9.84 -15.87
CA ARG A 428 13.80 9.83 -17.17
C ARG A 428 12.99 9.13 -18.25
N SER A 429 12.35 8.02 -17.94
CA SER A 429 11.47 7.32 -18.89
C SER A 429 10.27 8.17 -19.29
N ALA A 430 9.65 8.86 -18.32
CA ALA A 430 8.55 9.78 -18.60
C ALA A 430 8.98 10.95 -19.50
N ALA A 431 10.17 11.53 -19.26
CA ALA A 431 10.73 12.59 -20.11
C ALA A 431 11.01 12.08 -21.54
N ALA A 432 11.59 10.89 -21.70
CA ALA A 432 11.84 10.28 -23.02
C ALA A 432 10.54 10.01 -23.79
N LEU A 433 9.43 9.79 -23.10
CA LEU A 433 8.09 9.53 -23.65
C LEU A 433 7.21 10.79 -23.76
N ASN A 434 7.75 11.98 -23.41
CA ASN A 434 6.99 13.22 -23.31
C ASN A 434 5.74 13.14 -22.39
N ILE A 435 5.77 12.33 -21.36
CA ILE A 435 4.73 12.22 -20.36
C ILE A 435 5.06 13.14 -19.17
N PRO A 436 4.25 14.18 -18.89
CA PRO A 436 4.48 15.04 -17.75
C PRO A 436 4.16 14.31 -16.45
N LEU A 437 5.16 14.04 -15.62
CA LEU A 437 4.96 13.65 -14.23
C LEU A 437 4.85 14.92 -13.39
N ARG A 438 3.81 15.03 -12.58
CA ARG A 438 3.69 16.13 -11.62
C ARG A 438 4.72 15.90 -10.52
N THR A 439 5.63 16.85 -10.33
CA THR A 439 6.35 16.99 -9.07
C THR A 439 5.33 17.52 -8.08
N GLU A 440 4.88 16.69 -7.14
CA GLU A 440 4.14 17.20 -5.99
C GLU A 440 5.15 18.02 -5.16
N ASP A 441 4.89 19.35 -5.04
CA ASP A 441 5.62 20.27 -4.16
C ASP A 441 5.30 19.96 -2.69
#